data_fe7941fee15b409ffcc79cd17cbd2a64
#
_entry.id   fe7941fee15b409ffcc79cd17cbd2a64
#
_cell.length_a   1.000
_cell.length_b   1.000
_cell.length_c   1.000
_cell.angle_alpha   90.00
_cell.angle_beta   90.00
_cell.angle_gamma   90.00
#
_symmetry.space_group_name_H-M   'P 1'
#
loop_
_entity.id
_entity.type
_entity.pdbx_description
1 polymer ?
#
loop_
_entity_poly.entity_id
_entity_poly.type
_entity_poly.pdbx_seq_one_letter_code
_entity_poly.pdbx_strand_id
1 'polypeptide(L)'
;FLRMVVRFLGGNNMSKGLKLSEILVTVLIAVVFAIIYNLWWFAYNVAQVAGVHIEQLTYGVWFMAAIVAYLIIPKPGIALIAEFAAGAGETIVMGKFDIPTIVYAILQGLACEIIFAIFKYKSRSLMVAILAGLATALISFPVDYYYGYLAEVAGWNLLLFIIFRSISGIVIACLLS
;
A
#
# COMPACT_ATOMS: atom_id res chain seq x y z
N PHE A 1 -0.23 -18.25 11.76
CA PHE A 1 0.72 -18.26 10.65
C PHE A 1 1.67 -17.08 10.73
N LEU A 2 1.19 -15.83 10.82
CA LEU A 2 2.00 -14.61 10.89
C LEU A 2 2.99 -14.62 12.08
N ARG A 3 2.52 -15.04 13.29
CA ARG A 3 3.37 -15.17 14.48
C ARG A 3 4.47 -16.22 14.32
N MET A 4 4.23 -17.26 13.54
CA MET A 4 5.20 -18.34 13.27
C MET A 4 6.29 -17.88 12.31
N VAL A 5 5.92 -17.14 11.23
CA VAL A 5 6.86 -16.55 10.28
C VAL A 5 7.75 -15.49 10.96
N VAL A 6 7.16 -14.62 11.80
CA VAL A 6 7.90 -13.62 12.58
C VAL A 6 8.90 -14.27 13.54
N ARG A 7 8.57 -15.41 14.14
CA ARG A 7 9.46 -16.15 15.05
C ARG A 7 10.64 -16.83 14.32
N PHE A 8 10.41 -17.29 13.09
CA PHE A 8 11.44 -17.90 12.25
C PHE A 8 12.49 -16.88 11.75
N LEU A 9 12.04 -15.65 11.48
CA LEU A 9 12.90 -14.53 11.07
C LEU A 9 13.59 -13.82 12.25
N GLY A 10 13.12 -14.04 13.49
CA GLY A 10 13.51 -13.30 14.71
C GLY A 10 14.78 -13.79 15.42
N GLY A 11 15.71 -14.46 14.75
CA GLY A 11 17.02 -14.77 15.30
C GLY A 11 17.83 -13.48 15.59
N ASN A 12 18.23 -13.29 16.85
CA ASN A 12 19.01 -12.19 17.40
C ASN A 12 20.21 -11.83 16.52
N ASN A 13 20.05 -10.82 15.67
CA ASN A 13 21.16 -9.97 15.22
C ASN A 13 20.58 -8.78 14.47
N MET A 14 20.68 -7.61 15.03
CA MET A 14 20.44 -6.33 14.35
C MET A 14 21.54 -6.12 13.30
N SER A 15 21.58 -6.94 12.26
CA SER A 15 22.36 -6.63 11.08
C SER A 15 21.76 -5.38 10.43
N LYS A 16 22.56 -4.37 10.17
CA LYS A 16 22.14 -3.08 9.57
C LYS A 16 21.56 -3.22 8.16
N GLY A 17 21.58 -4.40 7.55
CA GLY A 17 21.10 -4.69 6.20
C GLY A 17 20.00 -5.75 6.17
N LEU A 18 19.37 -5.88 5.00
CA LEU A 18 18.39 -6.92 4.71
C LEU A 18 19.11 -8.26 4.54
N LYS A 19 18.56 -9.31 5.17
CA LYS A 19 19.01 -10.69 4.95
C LYS A 19 18.38 -11.22 3.66
N LEU A 20 19.03 -12.18 3.01
CA LEU A 20 18.49 -12.83 1.82
C LEU A 20 17.09 -13.41 2.04
N SER A 21 16.85 -14.04 3.19
CA SER A 21 15.53 -14.55 3.56
C SER A 21 14.46 -13.46 3.65
N GLU A 22 14.81 -12.25 4.12
CA GLU A 22 13.90 -11.12 4.19
C GLU A 22 13.58 -10.57 2.80
N ILE A 23 14.57 -10.52 1.92
CA ILE A 23 14.38 -10.15 0.51
C ILE A 23 13.45 -11.16 -0.18
N LEU A 24 13.67 -12.45 -0.01
CA LEU A 24 12.83 -13.50 -0.61
C LEU A 24 11.38 -13.42 -0.10
N VAL A 25 11.17 -13.17 1.20
CA VAL A 25 9.82 -12.96 1.76
C VAL A 25 9.17 -11.69 1.17
N THR A 26 9.93 -10.61 1.02
CA THR A 26 9.42 -9.36 0.42
C THR A 26 9.02 -9.56 -1.04
N VAL A 27 9.82 -10.29 -1.82
CA VAL A 27 9.48 -10.65 -3.21
C VAL A 27 8.22 -11.51 -3.26
N LEU A 28 8.08 -12.49 -2.37
CA LEU A 28 6.88 -13.31 -2.30
C LEU A 28 5.63 -12.48 -1.99
N ILE A 29 5.73 -11.56 -1.03
CA ILE A 29 4.65 -10.61 -0.72
C ILE A 29 4.31 -9.78 -1.97
N ALA A 30 5.30 -9.23 -2.65
CA ALA A 30 5.10 -8.42 -3.84
C ALA A 30 4.40 -9.20 -4.96
N VAL A 31 4.78 -10.44 -5.22
CA VAL A 31 4.13 -11.29 -6.24
C VAL A 31 2.67 -11.56 -5.89
N VAL A 32 2.38 -11.89 -4.63
CA VAL A 32 1.00 -12.13 -4.18
C VAL A 32 0.16 -10.86 -4.34
N PHE A 33 0.69 -9.70 -3.93
CA PHE A 33 -0.05 -8.43 -4.05
C PHE A 33 -0.15 -7.92 -5.48
N ALA A 34 0.81 -8.19 -6.35
CA ALA A 34 0.68 -7.89 -7.79
C ALA A 34 -0.56 -8.57 -8.40
N ILE A 35 -0.80 -9.83 -8.04
CA ILE A 35 -1.99 -10.57 -8.47
C ILE A 35 -3.25 -9.99 -7.83
N ILE A 36 -3.22 -9.73 -6.51
CA ILE A 36 -4.36 -9.15 -5.78
C ILE A 36 -4.74 -7.79 -6.36
N TYR A 37 -3.80 -6.89 -6.62
CA TYR A 37 -4.03 -5.56 -7.18
C TYR A 37 -4.70 -5.65 -8.56
N ASN A 38 -4.22 -6.56 -9.40
CA ASN A 38 -4.78 -6.79 -10.73
C ASN A 38 -6.24 -7.29 -10.66
N LEU A 39 -6.53 -8.26 -9.78
CA LEU A 39 -7.89 -8.75 -9.56
C LEU A 39 -8.77 -7.66 -8.94
N TRP A 40 -8.20 -6.85 -8.04
CA TRP A 40 -8.93 -5.78 -7.36
C TRP A 40 -9.32 -4.66 -8.32
N TRP A 41 -8.50 -4.38 -9.32
CA TRP A 41 -8.82 -3.42 -10.37
C TRP A 41 -10.17 -3.72 -11.04
N PHE A 42 -10.47 -4.99 -11.27
CA PHE A 42 -11.78 -5.42 -11.79
C PHE A 42 -12.92 -5.09 -10.81
N ALA A 43 -12.76 -5.43 -9.52
CA ALA A 43 -13.75 -5.13 -8.49
C ALA A 43 -13.97 -3.62 -8.31
N TYR A 44 -12.90 -2.84 -8.38
CA TYR A 44 -12.93 -1.38 -8.32
C TYR A 44 -13.77 -0.78 -9.46
N ASN A 45 -13.55 -1.23 -10.70
CA ASN A 45 -14.33 -0.76 -11.85
C ASN A 45 -15.82 -1.13 -11.74
N VAL A 46 -16.15 -2.30 -11.21
CA VAL A 46 -17.55 -2.66 -10.93
C VAL A 46 -18.16 -1.71 -9.89
N ALA A 47 -17.41 -1.36 -8.84
CA ALA A 47 -17.89 -0.43 -7.82
C ALA A 47 -18.10 1.00 -8.36
N GLN A 48 -17.34 1.44 -9.36
CA GLN A 48 -17.54 2.75 -10.01
C GLN A 48 -18.93 2.91 -10.62
N VAL A 49 -19.54 1.82 -11.11
CA VAL A 49 -20.88 1.85 -11.69
C VAL A 49 -21.94 2.27 -10.66
N ALA A 50 -21.71 2.03 -9.38
CA ALA A 50 -22.62 2.45 -8.32
C ALA A 50 -22.69 3.98 -8.13
N GLY A 51 -21.72 4.72 -8.64
CA GLY A 51 -21.61 6.17 -8.52
C GLY A 51 -21.19 6.63 -7.12
N VAL A 52 -21.23 7.94 -6.90
CA VAL A 52 -20.88 8.63 -5.63
C VAL A 52 -19.51 8.26 -5.06
N HIS A 53 -18.57 7.83 -5.91
CA HIS A 53 -17.19 7.47 -5.57
C HIS A 53 -17.03 6.37 -4.51
N ILE A 54 -17.99 5.44 -4.44
CA ILE A 54 -17.98 4.33 -3.46
C ILE A 54 -16.78 3.40 -3.65
N GLU A 55 -16.23 3.32 -4.87
CA GLU A 55 -15.01 2.59 -5.18
C GLU A 55 -13.83 3.05 -4.34
N GLN A 56 -13.80 4.32 -3.89
CA GLN A 56 -12.73 4.86 -3.06
C GLN A 56 -12.67 4.21 -1.68
N LEU A 57 -13.78 3.63 -1.18
CA LEU A 57 -13.78 2.83 0.05
C LEU A 57 -12.92 1.57 -0.04
N THR A 58 -12.57 1.16 -1.23
CA THR A 58 -11.77 -0.04 -1.49
C THR A 58 -10.33 0.28 -1.91
N TYR A 59 -10.00 1.57 -2.05
CA TYR A 59 -8.72 2.03 -2.56
C TYR A 59 -7.51 1.55 -1.73
N GLY A 60 -7.71 1.37 -0.42
CA GLY A 60 -6.65 0.93 0.49
C GLY A 60 -6.02 -0.43 0.16
N VAL A 61 -6.65 -1.22 -0.69
CA VAL A 61 -6.09 -2.50 -1.13
C VAL A 61 -4.78 -2.30 -1.90
N TRP A 62 -4.64 -1.21 -2.67
CA TRP A 62 -3.45 -0.93 -3.50
C TRP A 62 -2.19 -0.50 -2.76
N PHE A 63 -2.17 -0.48 -1.44
CA PHE A 63 -0.94 -0.26 -0.66
C PHE A 63 -0.79 -1.25 0.51
N MET A 64 -1.53 -2.36 0.44
CA MET A 64 -1.43 -3.42 1.44
C MET A 64 -0.05 -4.06 1.50
N ALA A 65 0.64 -4.17 0.36
CA ALA A 65 1.96 -4.80 0.30
C ALA A 65 2.97 -4.08 1.20
N ALA A 66 2.99 -2.75 1.21
CA ALA A 66 3.85 -1.94 2.07
C ALA A 66 3.61 -2.22 3.56
N ILE A 67 2.34 -2.19 3.98
CA ILE A 67 1.96 -2.38 5.39
C ILE A 67 2.26 -3.81 5.83
N VAL A 68 1.84 -4.82 5.04
CA VAL A 68 2.07 -6.24 5.36
C VAL A 68 3.56 -6.55 5.43
N ALA A 69 4.35 -6.07 4.48
CA ALA A 69 5.79 -6.28 4.49
C ALA A 69 6.46 -5.70 5.74
N TYR A 70 6.10 -4.49 6.14
CA TYR A 70 6.60 -3.88 7.36
C TYR A 70 6.17 -4.63 8.62
N LEU A 71 4.92 -5.06 8.72
CA LEU A 71 4.44 -5.81 9.88
C LEU A 71 5.19 -7.14 10.06
N ILE A 72 5.66 -7.74 8.97
CA ILE A 72 6.47 -8.97 8.99
C ILE A 72 7.94 -8.63 9.24
N ILE A 73 8.48 -7.65 8.52
CA ILE A 73 9.91 -7.29 8.53
C ILE A 73 10.04 -5.80 8.84
N PRO A 74 10.12 -5.38 10.13
CA PRO A 74 10.19 -3.96 10.52
C PRO A 74 11.60 -3.40 10.33
N LYS A 75 12.01 -3.25 9.07
CA LYS A 75 13.31 -2.72 8.68
C LYS A 75 13.18 -1.60 7.66
N PRO A 76 14.13 -0.65 7.65
CA PRO A 76 14.17 0.43 6.67
C PRO A 76 14.15 -0.09 5.23
N GLY A 77 13.33 0.55 4.39
CA GLY A 77 13.21 0.28 2.96
C GLY A 77 12.23 -0.83 2.59
N ILE A 78 11.77 -1.63 3.53
CA ILE A 78 10.92 -2.81 3.25
C ILE A 78 9.56 -2.40 2.69
N ALA A 79 8.91 -1.39 3.25
CA ALA A 79 7.60 -0.95 2.78
C ALA A 79 7.68 -0.40 1.34
N LEU A 80 8.69 0.43 1.08
CA LEU A 80 8.93 0.98 -0.27
C LEU A 80 9.24 -0.12 -1.28
N ILE A 81 10.13 -1.06 -0.96
CA ILE A 81 10.52 -2.14 -1.87
C ILE A 81 9.33 -3.05 -2.17
N ALA A 82 8.56 -3.42 -1.14
CA ALA A 82 7.41 -4.30 -1.32
C ALA A 82 6.33 -3.67 -2.19
N GLU A 83 6.00 -2.40 -1.94
CA GLU A 83 4.98 -1.69 -2.69
C GLU A 83 5.40 -1.43 -4.15
N PHE A 84 6.63 -0.95 -4.33
CA PHE A 84 7.18 -0.77 -5.67
C PHE A 84 7.20 -2.08 -6.47
N ALA A 85 7.65 -3.18 -5.86
CA ALA A 85 7.70 -4.47 -6.52
C ALA A 85 6.30 -5.04 -6.80
N ALA A 86 5.31 -4.79 -5.92
CA ALA A 86 3.92 -5.19 -6.14
C ALA A 86 3.28 -4.39 -7.30
N GLY A 87 3.45 -3.06 -7.34
CA GLY A 87 2.95 -2.23 -8.43
C GLY A 87 3.65 -2.52 -9.77
N ALA A 88 4.97 -2.75 -9.76
CA ALA A 88 5.68 -3.19 -10.96
C ALA A 88 5.18 -4.57 -11.44
N GLY A 89 4.95 -5.49 -10.52
CA GLY A 89 4.37 -6.79 -10.80
C GLY A 89 2.94 -6.69 -11.35
N GLU A 90 2.13 -5.76 -10.84
CA GLU A 90 0.79 -5.47 -11.35
C GLU A 90 0.83 -5.12 -12.84
N THR A 91 1.72 -4.22 -13.25
CA THR A 91 1.86 -3.84 -14.68
C THR A 91 2.30 -5.01 -15.55
N ILE A 92 3.14 -5.92 -15.04
CA ILE A 92 3.56 -7.13 -15.74
C ILE A 92 2.38 -8.10 -15.91
N VAL A 93 1.60 -8.32 -14.84
CA VAL A 93 0.41 -9.19 -14.88
C VAL A 93 -0.64 -8.64 -15.84
N MET A 94 -0.81 -7.31 -15.89
CA MET A 94 -1.70 -6.65 -16.86
C MET A 94 -1.22 -6.77 -18.31
N GLY A 95 0.02 -7.16 -18.54
CA GLY A 95 0.63 -7.19 -19.88
C GLY A 95 0.84 -5.80 -20.49
N LYS A 96 0.79 -4.75 -19.68
CA LYS A 96 0.90 -3.35 -20.12
C LYS A 96 1.75 -2.57 -19.11
N PHE A 97 2.81 -1.93 -19.58
CA PHE A 97 3.59 -1.02 -18.74
C PHE A 97 2.79 0.27 -18.53
N ASP A 98 2.42 0.54 -17.29
CA ASP A 98 1.62 1.69 -16.89
C ASP A 98 2.40 2.60 -15.95
N ILE A 99 2.81 3.77 -16.47
CA ILE A 99 3.63 4.73 -15.71
C ILE A 99 2.89 5.26 -14.47
N PRO A 100 1.61 5.64 -14.54
CA PRO A 100 0.86 6.05 -13.36
C PRO A 100 0.92 5.04 -12.24
N THR A 101 0.68 3.75 -12.50
CA THR A 101 0.74 2.67 -11.49
C THR A 101 2.11 2.62 -10.80
N ILE A 102 3.20 2.75 -11.56
CA ILE A 102 4.56 2.79 -10.98
C ILE A 102 4.74 4.02 -10.08
N VAL A 103 4.26 5.19 -10.49
CA VAL A 103 4.34 6.43 -9.70
C VAL A 103 3.53 6.29 -8.41
N TYR A 104 2.31 5.73 -8.47
CA TYR A 104 1.52 5.44 -7.28
C TYR A 104 2.28 4.51 -6.33
N ALA A 105 2.79 3.38 -6.82
CA ALA A 105 3.51 2.41 -6.00
C ALA A 105 4.73 3.01 -5.28
N ILE A 106 5.51 3.84 -5.98
CA ILE A 106 6.65 4.53 -5.37
C ILE A 106 6.20 5.49 -4.27
N LEU A 107 5.22 6.37 -4.56
CA LEU A 107 4.78 7.39 -3.60
C LEU A 107 4.05 6.78 -2.41
N GLN A 108 3.23 5.77 -2.63
CA GLN A 108 2.52 5.03 -1.58
C GLN A 108 3.50 4.27 -0.67
N GLY A 109 4.45 3.54 -1.26
CA GLY A 109 5.50 2.88 -0.51
C GLY A 109 6.37 3.85 0.28
N LEU A 110 6.70 5.00 -0.31
CA LEU A 110 7.46 6.06 0.36
C LEU A 110 6.69 6.70 1.52
N ALA A 111 5.38 6.95 1.36
CA ALA A 111 4.54 7.47 2.44
C ALA A 111 4.50 6.52 3.64
N CYS A 112 4.30 5.22 3.40
CA CYS A 112 4.40 4.20 4.45
C CYS A 112 5.77 4.20 5.11
N GLU A 113 6.83 4.23 4.30
CA GLU A 113 8.22 4.20 4.78
C GLU A 113 8.54 5.39 5.69
N ILE A 114 8.07 6.61 5.32
CA ILE A 114 8.26 7.82 6.13
C ILE A 114 7.58 7.67 7.49
N ILE A 115 6.34 7.19 7.54
CA ILE A 115 5.65 6.97 8.81
C ILE A 115 6.41 5.96 9.65
N PHE A 116 6.82 4.82 9.10
CA PHE A 116 7.57 3.81 9.85
C PHE A 116 8.94 4.32 10.31
N ALA A 117 9.59 5.19 9.53
CA ALA A 117 10.84 5.85 9.91
C ALA A 117 10.66 6.82 11.09
N ILE A 118 9.56 7.61 11.12
CA ILE A 118 9.24 8.49 12.25
C ILE A 118 9.13 7.70 13.55
N PHE A 119 8.54 6.51 13.50
CA PHE A 119 8.47 5.58 14.63
C PHE A 119 9.70 4.68 14.78
N LYS A 120 10.79 5.00 14.04
CA LYS A 120 12.11 4.32 14.12
C LYS A 120 12.04 2.81 13.89
N TYR A 121 11.05 2.35 13.13
CA TYR A 121 10.79 0.92 12.83
C TYR A 121 10.62 0.04 14.09
N LYS A 122 10.26 0.65 15.23
CA LYS A 122 10.12 -0.07 16.51
C LYS A 122 8.68 -0.41 16.87
N SER A 123 7.72 0.26 16.28
CA SER A 123 6.32 0.09 16.62
C SER A 123 5.56 -0.59 15.48
N ARG A 124 4.84 -1.65 15.82
CA ARG A 124 3.87 -2.34 14.97
C ARG A 124 2.45 -2.13 15.51
N SER A 125 2.22 -1.01 16.20
CA SER A 125 0.92 -0.73 16.79
C SER A 125 -0.10 -0.39 15.70
N LEU A 126 -1.36 -0.66 16.00
CA LEU A 126 -2.50 -0.28 15.17
C LEU A 126 -2.44 1.22 14.77
N MET A 127 -2.07 2.10 15.72
CA MET A 127 -1.97 3.54 15.43
C MET A 127 -0.96 3.84 14.31
N VAL A 128 0.21 3.19 14.33
CA VAL A 128 1.25 3.40 13.31
C VAL A 128 0.77 2.88 11.95
N ALA A 129 0.07 1.76 11.91
CA ALA A 129 -0.52 1.24 10.69
C ALA A 129 -1.61 2.17 10.14
N ILE A 130 -2.49 2.71 10.99
CA ILE A 130 -3.51 3.69 10.60
C ILE A 130 -2.87 4.96 10.03
N LEU A 131 -1.84 5.48 10.67
CA LEU A 131 -1.13 6.67 10.16
C LEU A 131 -0.46 6.39 8.81
N ALA A 132 0.13 5.21 8.63
CA ALA A 132 0.70 4.80 7.34
C ALA A 132 -0.38 4.69 6.27
N GLY A 133 -1.50 4.00 6.55
CA GLY A 133 -2.62 3.88 5.62
C GLY A 133 -3.23 5.23 5.23
N LEU A 134 -3.40 6.13 6.20
CA LEU A 134 -3.91 7.48 5.96
C LEU A 134 -2.93 8.32 5.12
N ALA A 135 -1.64 8.32 5.47
CA ALA A 135 -0.61 9.05 4.71
C ALA A 135 -0.55 8.56 3.25
N THR A 136 -0.65 7.25 3.05
CA THR A 136 -0.64 6.62 1.73
C THR A 136 -1.89 6.97 0.92
N ALA A 137 -3.05 6.98 1.55
CA ALA A 137 -4.29 7.42 0.91
C ALA A 137 -4.18 8.88 0.45
N LEU A 138 -3.61 9.76 1.29
CA LEU A 138 -3.50 11.19 1.01
C LEU A 138 -2.45 11.51 -0.05
N ILE A 139 -1.31 10.81 -0.07
CA ILE A 139 -0.25 11.07 -1.07
C ILE A 139 -0.69 10.73 -2.51
N SER A 140 -1.73 9.95 -2.66
CA SER A 140 -2.26 9.59 -3.98
C SER A 140 -2.98 10.75 -4.67
N PHE A 141 -3.51 11.76 -3.93
CA PHE A 141 -4.23 12.88 -4.52
C PHE A 141 -3.42 13.75 -5.47
N PRO A 142 -2.16 14.14 -5.16
CA PRO A 142 -1.31 14.84 -6.12
C PRO A 142 -1.11 14.08 -7.42
N VAL A 143 -1.06 12.74 -7.36
CA VAL A 143 -0.93 11.89 -8.54
C VAL A 143 -2.23 11.91 -9.35
N ASP A 144 -3.38 11.74 -8.69
CA ASP A 144 -4.70 11.84 -9.33
C ASP A 144 -4.89 13.17 -10.03
N TYR A 145 -4.47 14.26 -9.38
CA TYR A 145 -4.54 15.60 -9.95
C TYR A 145 -3.64 15.74 -11.19
N TYR A 146 -2.39 15.27 -11.10
CA TYR A 146 -1.43 15.37 -12.18
C TYR A 146 -1.85 14.59 -13.42
N TYR A 147 -2.40 13.40 -13.25
CA TYR A 147 -2.88 12.56 -14.36
C TYR A 147 -4.31 12.89 -14.80
N GLY A 148 -4.94 13.89 -14.21
CA GLY A 148 -6.26 14.37 -14.63
C GLY A 148 -7.43 13.55 -14.12
N TYR A 149 -7.22 12.58 -13.24
CA TYR A 149 -8.30 11.74 -12.68
C TYR A 149 -9.28 12.53 -11.80
N LEU A 150 -8.87 13.71 -11.32
CA LEU A 150 -9.74 14.62 -10.57
C LEU A 150 -10.34 15.75 -11.42
N ALA A 151 -10.11 15.78 -12.73
CA ALA A 151 -10.51 16.88 -13.60
C ALA A 151 -12.03 17.15 -13.59
N GLU A 152 -12.82 16.07 -13.48
CA GLU A 152 -14.28 16.13 -13.45
C GLU A 152 -14.87 16.03 -12.03
N VAL A 153 -14.01 15.86 -11.02
CA VAL A 153 -14.41 15.69 -9.62
C VAL A 153 -14.32 17.03 -8.89
N ALA A 154 -15.45 17.68 -8.67
CA ALA A 154 -15.49 19.00 -8.04
C ALA A 154 -16.54 19.09 -6.92
N GLY A 155 -16.40 20.10 -6.07
CA GLY A 155 -17.35 20.41 -5.01
C GLY A 155 -17.56 19.27 -4.03
N TRP A 156 -18.82 18.90 -3.82
CA TRP A 156 -19.20 17.83 -2.88
C TRP A 156 -18.61 16.45 -3.23
N ASN A 157 -18.51 16.14 -4.51
CA ASN A 157 -17.94 14.88 -4.97
C ASN A 157 -16.46 14.74 -4.61
N LEU A 158 -15.71 15.83 -4.68
CA LEU A 158 -14.30 15.82 -4.24
C LEU A 158 -14.17 15.55 -2.73
N LEU A 159 -15.07 16.12 -1.93
CA LEU A 159 -15.09 15.85 -0.50
C LEU A 159 -15.38 14.39 -0.20
N LEU A 160 -16.39 13.79 -0.86
CA LEU A 160 -16.71 12.36 -0.72
C LEU A 160 -15.54 11.49 -1.14
N PHE A 161 -14.90 11.79 -2.25
CA PHE A 161 -13.73 11.09 -2.76
C PHE A 161 -12.60 11.06 -1.70
N ILE A 162 -12.27 12.21 -1.11
CA ILE A 162 -11.24 12.32 -0.07
C ILE A 162 -11.63 11.54 1.18
N ILE A 163 -12.86 11.70 1.66
CA ILE A 163 -13.35 11.02 2.86
C ILE A 163 -13.32 9.49 2.68
N PHE A 164 -13.88 8.98 1.59
CA PHE A 164 -13.96 7.53 1.35
C PHE A 164 -12.59 6.91 1.21
N ARG A 165 -11.66 7.55 0.50
CA ARG A 165 -10.28 7.07 0.38
C ARG A 165 -9.55 7.08 1.73
N SER A 166 -9.75 8.12 2.54
CA SER A 166 -9.17 8.20 3.88
C SER A 166 -9.71 7.11 4.81
N ILE A 167 -11.03 6.87 4.77
CA ILE A 167 -11.66 5.77 5.51
C ILE A 167 -11.08 4.43 5.06
N SER A 168 -10.94 4.23 3.74
CA SER A 168 -10.35 3.00 3.19
C SER A 168 -8.94 2.75 3.74
N GLY A 169 -8.09 3.78 3.76
CA GLY A 169 -6.74 3.69 4.31
C GLY A 169 -6.72 3.26 5.78
N ILE A 170 -7.63 3.83 6.58
CA ILE A 170 -7.77 3.48 8.01
C ILE A 170 -8.28 2.04 8.17
N VAL A 171 -9.35 1.68 7.47
CA VAL A 171 -9.99 0.34 7.58
C VAL A 171 -9.02 -0.76 7.17
N ILE A 172 -8.33 -0.61 6.04
CA ILE A 172 -7.35 -1.60 5.59
C ILE A 172 -6.20 -1.74 6.60
N ALA A 173 -5.70 -0.64 7.13
CA ALA A 173 -4.67 -0.67 8.16
C ALA A 173 -5.15 -1.38 9.44
N CYS A 174 -6.41 -1.18 9.84
CA CYS A 174 -7.02 -1.88 10.98
C CYS A 174 -7.13 -3.39 10.72
N LEU A 175 -7.51 -3.79 9.51
CA LEU A 175 -7.67 -5.20 9.16
C LEU A 175 -6.33 -5.96 9.12
N LEU A 176 -5.24 -5.27 8.81
CA LEU A 176 -3.91 -5.86 8.70
C LEU A 176 -3.15 -5.91 10.03
N SER A 177 -3.54 -5.12 11.02
CA SER A 177 -2.86 -5.00 12.33
C SER A 177 -3.46 -5.95 13.36
#